data_70c8d61ac56bbe0722998671aa8a888b
#
_entry.id   70c8d61ac56bbe0722998671aa8a888b
#
_cell.length_a   1.000
_cell.length_b   1.000
_cell.length_c   1.000
_cell.angle_alpha   90.00
_cell.angle_beta   90.00
_cell.angle_gamma   90.00
#
_symmetry.space_group_name_H-M   'P 1'
#
loop_
_entity.id
_entity.type
_entity.pdbx_description
1 polymer ?
#
loop_
_entity_poly.entity_id
_entity_poly.type
_entity_poly.pdbx_seq_one_letter_code
_entity_poly.pdbx_strand_id
1 'polypeptide(L)'
;YSRTHNPTRTALQNSFASLENAKYGIAFASGLAAIDSILKLLSPGDEVISTSDLYGGTYRLFVKVFEKYGIKFHFTQMYNLDDLSSLINENTKVIWLETPTNPMINVYDIEAISIISKKHEICLVVDNTFASPYLQTPLDLGADIVMHSATKYLACLLYTSDAADEWI
;
A
#
# COMPACT_ATOMS: atom_id res chain seq x y z
N TYR A 1 2.84 -29.28 -0.55
CA TYR A 1 2.90 -28.85 -1.95
C TYR A 1 3.16 -27.34 -2.02
N SER A 2 4.30 -26.95 -2.54
CA SER A 2 4.85 -25.59 -2.42
C SER A 2 3.92 -24.48 -2.96
N ARG A 3 3.11 -24.76 -3.98
CA ARG A 3 2.15 -23.81 -4.54
C ARG A 3 1.05 -23.42 -3.55
N THR A 4 0.58 -24.36 -2.76
CA THR A 4 -0.51 -24.14 -1.80
C THR A 4 0.01 -23.81 -0.41
N HIS A 5 1.05 -24.52 0.03
CA HIS A 5 1.65 -24.33 1.34
C HIS A 5 3.17 -24.51 1.27
N ASN A 6 3.91 -23.60 1.91
CA ASN A 6 5.36 -23.66 2.01
C ASN A 6 5.79 -23.16 3.39
N PRO A 7 6.46 -23.99 4.20
CA PRO A 7 6.87 -23.59 5.56
C PRO A 7 7.73 -22.32 5.60
N THR A 8 8.65 -22.16 4.65
CA THR A 8 9.51 -20.97 4.57
C THR A 8 8.70 -19.71 4.28
N ARG A 9 7.77 -19.78 3.32
CA ARG A 9 6.85 -18.67 3.03
C ARG A 9 5.97 -18.36 4.24
N THR A 10 5.45 -19.35 4.92
CA THR A 10 4.64 -19.17 6.13
C THR A 10 5.45 -18.48 7.23
N ALA A 11 6.69 -18.90 7.46
CA ALA A 11 7.59 -18.26 8.43
C ALA A 11 7.84 -16.79 8.08
N LEU A 12 8.08 -16.47 6.79
CA LEU A 12 8.24 -15.10 6.31
C LEU A 12 6.97 -14.26 6.55
N GLN A 13 5.80 -14.79 6.19
CA GLN A 13 4.51 -14.11 6.38
C GLN A 13 4.24 -13.82 7.86
N ASN A 14 4.50 -14.78 8.73
CA ASN A 14 4.35 -14.61 10.17
C ASN A 14 5.33 -13.56 10.73
N SER A 15 6.58 -13.56 10.26
CA SER A 15 7.57 -12.57 10.64
C SER A 15 7.16 -11.17 10.26
N PHE A 16 6.71 -10.94 9.02
CA PHE A 16 6.26 -9.62 8.58
C PHE A 16 4.98 -9.17 9.29
N ALA A 17 4.04 -10.08 9.51
CA ALA A 17 2.86 -9.79 10.32
C ALA A 17 3.25 -9.35 11.74
N SER A 18 4.20 -10.04 12.36
CA SER A 18 4.68 -9.68 13.71
C SER A 18 5.35 -8.30 13.76
N LEU A 19 6.11 -7.93 12.73
CA LEU A 19 6.78 -6.62 12.67
C LEU A 19 5.79 -5.45 12.55
N GLU A 20 4.66 -5.66 11.89
CA GLU A 20 3.62 -4.64 11.68
C GLU A 20 2.47 -4.75 12.70
N ASN A 21 2.58 -5.60 13.72
CA ASN A 21 1.49 -5.92 14.66
C ASN A 21 0.21 -6.41 13.95
N ALA A 22 0.38 -7.04 12.79
CA ALA A 22 -0.70 -7.52 11.95
C ALA A 22 -1.17 -8.91 12.37
N LYS A 23 -2.47 -9.17 12.20
CA LYS A 23 -3.04 -10.50 12.41
C LYS A 23 -2.62 -11.50 11.32
N TYR A 24 -2.44 -11.03 10.10
CA TYR A 24 -2.10 -11.84 8.94
C TYR A 24 -1.02 -11.17 8.09
N GLY A 25 -0.14 -11.97 7.50
CA GLY A 25 0.80 -11.56 6.47
C GLY A 25 0.62 -12.40 5.22
N ILE A 26 0.75 -11.79 4.05
CA ILE A 26 0.64 -12.46 2.76
C ILE A 26 1.84 -12.05 1.91
N ALA A 27 2.61 -13.02 1.43
CA ALA A 27 3.77 -12.78 0.56
C ALA A 27 3.38 -12.95 -0.91
N PHE A 28 3.81 -12.01 -1.72
CA PHE A 28 3.67 -11.99 -3.18
C PHE A 28 5.05 -12.04 -3.85
N ALA A 29 5.08 -12.29 -5.15
CA ALA A 29 6.33 -12.34 -5.92
C ALA A 29 7.02 -10.97 -6.05
N SER A 30 6.28 -9.88 -5.88
CA SER A 30 6.80 -8.50 -5.92
C SER A 30 5.86 -7.52 -5.20
N GLY A 31 6.35 -6.32 -4.88
CA GLY A 31 5.51 -5.24 -4.37
C GLY A 31 4.35 -4.89 -5.32
N LEU A 32 4.62 -4.83 -6.64
CA LEU A 32 3.55 -4.60 -7.63
C LEU A 32 2.50 -5.71 -7.65
N ALA A 33 2.89 -6.97 -7.43
CA ALA A 33 1.93 -8.08 -7.31
C ALA A 33 1.06 -7.96 -6.04
N ALA A 34 1.60 -7.43 -4.96
CA ALA A 34 0.83 -7.11 -3.76
C ALA A 34 -0.18 -5.98 -4.04
N ILE A 35 0.26 -4.89 -4.67
CA ILE A 35 -0.61 -3.77 -5.06
C ILE A 35 -1.74 -4.25 -6.00
N ASP A 36 -1.40 -5.00 -7.04
CA ASP A 36 -2.37 -5.60 -7.96
C ASP A 36 -3.43 -6.44 -7.24
N SER A 37 -3.01 -7.21 -6.25
CA SER A 37 -3.92 -8.05 -5.46
C SER A 37 -4.86 -7.23 -4.58
N ILE A 38 -4.39 -6.11 -4.01
CA ILE A 38 -5.23 -5.18 -3.25
C ILE A 38 -6.27 -4.53 -4.18
N LEU A 39 -5.84 -4.05 -5.35
CA LEU A 39 -6.75 -3.41 -6.31
C LEU A 39 -7.80 -4.37 -6.88
N LYS A 40 -7.52 -5.67 -6.92
CA LYS A 40 -8.49 -6.70 -7.32
C LYS A 40 -9.62 -6.95 -6.32
N LEU A 41 -9.57 -6.33 -5.16
CA LEU A 41 -10.71 -6.27 -4.23
C LEU A 41 -11.80 -5.30 -4.70
N LEU A 42 -11.47 -4.42 -5.66
CA LEU A 42 -12.35 -3.40 -6.20
C LEU A 42 -13.17 -3.92 -7.38
N SER A 43 -14.32 -3.30 -7.60
CA SER A 43 -15.23 -3.55 -8.72
C SER A 43 -15.22 -2.38 -9.71
N PRO A 44 -15.58 -2.60 -10.98
CA PRO A 44 -15.75 -1.49 -11.93
C PRO A 44 -16.74 -0.43 -11.39
N GLY A 45 -16.31 0.82 -11.42
CA GLY A 45 -17.05 1.96 -10.85
C GLY A 45 -16.55 2.40 -9.49
N ASP A 46 -15.79 1.56 -8.78
CA ASP A 46 -15.15 1.97 -7.51
C ASP A 46 -14.08 3.04 -7.74
N GLU A 47 -13.85 3.86 -6.73
CA GLU A 47 -12.92 4.97 -6.78
C GLU A 47 -11.85 4.85 -5.67
N VAL A 48 -10.62 5.23 -6.03
CA VAL A 48 -9.47 5.25 -5.13
C VAL A 48 -8.96 6.69 -5.03
N ILE A 49 -8.78 7.19 -3.81
CA ILE A 49 -8.08 8.44 -3.57
C ILE A 49 -6.64 8.10 -3.17
N SER A 50 -5.67 8.62 -3.89
CA SER A 50 -4.26 8.32 -3.68
C SER A 50 -3.44 9.59 -3.45
N THR A 51 -2.30 9.45 -2.74
CA THR A 51 -1.26 10.48 -2.75
C THR A 51 -0.83 10.77 -4.19
N SER A 52 -0.60 12.04 -4.50
CA SER A 52 -0.17 12.47 -5.84
C SER A 52 1.31 12.17 -6.10
N ASP A 53 2.12 12.17 -5.04
CA ASP A 53 3.51 11.76 -5.07
C ASP A 53 3.59 10.32 -4.58
N LEU A 54 3.88 9.38 -5.47
CA LEU A 54 3.96 7.95 -5.18
C LEU A 54 4.88 7.25 -6.17
N TYR A 55 5.29 6.05 -5.83
CA TYR A 55 6.14 5.23 -6.68
C TYR A 55 5.57 5.11 -8.11
N GLY A 56 6.42 5.40 -9.10
CA GLY A 56 6.00 5.43 -10.50
C GLY A 56 5.45 4.10 -11.03
N GLY A 57 5.82 2.96 -10.42
CA GLY A 57 5.25 1.64 -10.71
C GLY A 57 3.79 1.55 -10.29
N THR A 58 3.48 2.05 -9.08
CA THR A 58 2.12 2.13 -8.54
C THR A 58 1.25 3.03 -9.42
N TYR A 59 1.75 4.22 -9.76
CA TYR A 59 1.03 5.14 -10.66
C TYR A 59 0.72 4.49 -12.02
N ARG A 60 1.71 3.82 -12.63
CA ARG A 60 1.50 3.14 -13.91
C ARG A 60 0.47 2.02 -13.80
N LEU A 61 0.49 1.25 -12.71
CA LEU A 61 -0.47 0.19 -12.47
C LEU A 61 -1.89 0.77 -12.35
N PHE A 62 -2.06 1.85 -11.61
CA PHE A 62 -3.33 2.55 -11.46
C PHE A 62 -3.86 3.02 -12.82
N VAL A 63 -3.13 3.91 -13.49
CA VAL A 63 -3.61 4.66 -14.66
C VAL A 63 -3.56 3.83 -15.94
N LYS A 64 -2.58 2.93 -16.11
CA LYS A 64 -2.43 2.18 -17.37
C LYS A 64 -3.12 0.83 -17.37
N VAL A 65 -3.40 0.29 -16.19
CA VAL A 65 -4.03 -1.03 -16.06
C VAL A 65 -5.42 -0.91 -15.47
N PHE A 66 -5.57 -0.45 -14.24
CA PHE A 66 -6.85 -0.53 -13.52
C PHE A 66 -7.91 0.48 -13.98
N GLU A 67 -7.53 1.65 -14.52
CA GLU A 67 -8.51 2.52 -15.19
C GLU A 67 -9.22 1.82 -16.35
N LYS A 68 -8.54 0.91 -17.06
CA LYS A 68 -9.14 0.11 -18.14
C LYS A 68 -10.19 -0.88 -17.64
N TYR A 69 -10.12 -1.24 -16.36
CA TYR A 69 -11.11 -2.09 -15.70
C TYR A 69 -12.20 -1.29 -15.00
N GLY A 70 -12.25 0.02 -15.24
CA GLY A 70 -13.32 0.90 -14.75
C GLY A 70 -13.13 1.39 -13.32
N ILE A 71 -11.93 1.24 -12.73
CA ILE A 71 -11.59 1.87 -11.46
C ILE A 71 -11.15 3.33 -11.73
N LYS A 72 -11.62 4.27 -10.92
CA LYS A 72 -11.20 5.67 -11.02
C LYS A 72 -10.20 6.01 -9.94
N PHE A 73 -9.22 6.83 -10.30
CA PHE A 73 -8.18 7.29 -9.38
C PHE A 73 -8.16 8.81 -9.26
N HIS A 74 -8.18 9.30 -8.04
CA HIS A 74 -8.06 10.71 -7.69
C HIS A 74 -6.73 10.91 -6.97
N PHE A 75 -5.90 11.81 -7.47
CA PHE A 75 -4.58 12.09 -6.89
C PHE A 75 -4.60 13.42 -6.17
N THR A 76 -4.21 13.44 -4.89
CA THR A 76 -4.18 14.66 -4.08
C THR A 76 -3.00 14.68 -3.14
N GLN A 77 -2.61 15.86 -2.71
CA GLN A 77 -1.70 16.03 -1.59
C GLN A 77 -2.52 15.94 -0.30
N MET A 78 -2.22 14.96 0.55
CA MET A 78 -3.04 14.66 1.73
C MET A 78 -2.65 15.47 2.97
N TYR A 79 -2.01 16.64 2.80
CA TYR A 79 -1.74 17.56 3.91
C TYR A 79 -2.98 18.32 4.38
N ASN A 80 -3.88 18.62 3.45
CA ASN A 80 -5.16 19.26 3.75
C ASN A 80 -6.25 18.19 3.80
N LEU A 81 -6.73 17.90 4.99
CA LEU A 81 -7.77 16.89 5.21
C LEU A 81 -9.14 17.31 4.67
N ASP A 82 -9.38 18.61 4.50
CA ASP A 82 -10.61 19.10 3.86
C ASP A 82 -10.61 18.79 2.37
N ASP A 83 -9.45 18.92 1.70
CA ASP A 83 -9.32 18.53 0.29
C ASP A 83 -9.54 17.02 0.12
N LEU A 84 -8.94 16.19 0.99
CA LEU A 84 -9.20 14.76 1.00
C LEU A 84 -10.69 14.46 1.18
N SER A 85 -11.31 15.08 2.18
CA SER A 85 -12.73 14.85 2.49
C SER A 85 -13.65 15.27 1.34
N SER A 86 -13.30 16.32 0.59
CA SER A 86 -14.09 16.82 -0.55
C SER A 86 -14.12 15.85 -1.74
N LEU A 87 -13.12 14.98 -1.87
CA LEU A 87 -13.04 13.96 -2.92
C LEU A 87 -13.83 12.68 -2.59
N ILE A 88 -14.20 12.50 -1.32
CA ILE A 88 -14.91 11.29 -0.89
C ILE A 88 -16.36 11.32 -1.40
N ASN A 89 -16.78 10.23 -2.01
CA ASN A 89 -18.14 9.98 -2.45
C ASN A 89 -18.55 8.51 -2.21
N GLU A 90 -19.76 8.14 -2.59
CA GLU A 90 -20.33 6.79 -2.37
C GLU A 90 -19.54 5.65 -3.05
N ASN A 91 -18.80 5.98 -4.11
CA ASN A 91 -17.98 5.02 -4.86
C ASN A 91 -16.56 4.92 -4.32
N THR A 92 -16.13 5.79 -3.42
CA THR A 92 -14.80 5.75 -2.81
C THR A 92 -14.68 4.53 -1.91
N LYS A 93 -13.79 3.60 -2.24
CA LYS A 93 -13.57 2.36 -1.48
C LYS A 93 -12.20 2.26 -0.84
N VAL A 94 -11.21 2.95 -1.40
CA VAL A 94 -9.84 2.90 -0.91
C VAL A 94 -9.26 4.31 -0.83
N ILE A 95 -8.55 4.59 0.27
CA ILE A 95 -7.56 5.65 0.36
C ILE A 95 -6.19 4.96 0.31
N TRP A 96 -5.39 5.27 -0.72
CA TRP A 96 -4.03 4.77 -0.90
C TRP A 96 -3.03 5.81 -0.45
N LEU A 97 -2.31 5.52 0.60
CA LEU A 97 -1.32 6.41 1.18
C LEU A 97 0.07 5.81 1.05
N GLU A 98 0.98 6.49 0.38
CA GLU A 98 2.41 6.20 0.43
C GLU A 98 3.07 7.24 1.35
N THR A 99 3.72 6.80 2.42
CA THR A 99 4.35 7.73 3.38
C THR A 99 5.48 7.04 4.15
N PRO A 100 6.74 7.57 4.07
CA PRO A 100 7.20 8.64 3.19
C PRO A 100 7.05 8.33 1.71
N THR A 101 6.80 9.34 0.88
CA THR A 101 6.58 9.16 -0.55
C THR A 101 7.87 8.96 -1.35
N ASN A 102 7.77 8.38 -2.54
CA ASN A 102 8.86 8.30 -3.52
C ASN A 102 8.49 9.13 -4.78
N PRO A 103 9.25 10.19 -5.16
CA PRO A 103 10.61 10.50 -4.66
C PRO A 103 10.70 11.64 -3.63
N MET A 104 9.63 12.35 -3.33
CA MET A 104 9.71 13.63 -2.61
C MET A 104 9.85 13.51 -1.08
N ILE A 105 9.74 12.27 -0.53
CA ILE A 105 9.82 11.99 0.91
C ILE A 105 8.79 12.77 1.72
N ASN A 106 7.62 13.00 1.17
CA ASN A 106 6.51 13.62 1.88
C ASN A 106 6.00 12.67 2.98
N VAL A 107 5.76 13.21 4.17
CA VAL A 107 5.25 12.47 5.32
C VAL A 107 3.85 12.96 5.63
N TYR A 108 2.91 12.03 5.74
CA TYR A 108 1.50 12.31 6.03
C TYR A 108 1.08 11.72 7.37
N ASP A 109 0.10 12.35 8.01
CA ASP A 109 -0.47 11.91 9.27
C ASP A 109 -1.46 10.76 9.04
N ILE A 110 -0.97 9.53 9.26
CA ILE A 110 -1.76 8.30 9.05
C ILE A 110 -2.96 8.27 10.00
N GLU A 111 -2.79 8.68 11.26
CA GLU A 111 -3.85 8.63 12.25
C GLU A 111 -4.99 9.60 11.88
N ALA A 112 -4.66 10.83 11.50
CA ALA A 112 -5.65 11.81 11.05
C ALA A 112 -6.42 11.33 9.80
N ILE A 113 -5.73 10.73 8.83
CA ILE A 113 -6.36 10.15 7.63
C ILE A 113 -7.22 8.94 8.01
N SER A 114 -6.78 8.10 8.95
CA SER A 114 -7.53 6.92 9.40
C SER A 114 -8.87 7.29 10.07
N ILE A 115 -8.94 8.41 10.78
CA ILE A 115 -10.18 8.93 11.35
C ILE A 115 -11.20 9.21 10.24
N ILE A 116 -10.74 9.83 9.14
CA ILE A 116 -11.60 10.12 7.98
C ILE A 116 -12.03 8.83 7.30
N SER A 117 -11.10 7.92 7.01
CA SER A 117 -11.41 6.66 6.34
C SER A 117 -12.44 5.84 7.12
N LYS A 118 -12.27 5.72 8.42
CA LYS A 118 -13.21 5.01 9.32
C LYS A 118 -14.59 5.65 9.36
N LYS A 119 -14.66 6.98 9.40
CA LYS A 119 -15.93 7.72 9.38
C LYS A 119 -16.76 7.41 8.13
N HIS A 120 -16.12 7.15 7.01
CA HIS A 120 -16.73 6.90 5.72
C HIS A 120 -16.71 5.41 5.31
N GLU A 121 -16.26 4.52 6.20
CA GLU A 121 -16.14 3.06 5.94
C GLU A 121 -15.26 2.74 4.71
N ILE A 122 -14.20 3.53 4.50
CA ILE A 122 -13.26 3.39 3.40
C ILE A 122 -12.01 2.65 3.89
N CYS A 123 -11.51 1.69 3.12
CA CYS A 123 -10.29 0.95 3.42
C CYS A 123 -9.07 1.88 3.27
N LEU A 124 -8.30 2.05 4.34
CA LEU A 124 -7.03 2.76 4.31
C LEU A 124 -5.88 1.78 4.08
N VAL A 125 -5.23 1.92 2.93
CA VAL A 125 -4.04 1.17 2.55
C VAL A 125 -2.82 2.07 2.67
N VAL A 126 -1.79 1.60 3.36
CA VAL A 126 -0.53 2.34 3.52
C VAL A 126 0.63 1.55 2.92
N ASP A 127 1.30 2.13 1.95
CA ASP A 127 2.61 1.68 1.48
C ASP A 127 3.69 2.19 2.45
N ASN A 128 4.20 1.28 3.28
CA ASN A 128 5.17 1.56 4.33
C ASN A 128 6.60 1.19 3.91
N THR A 129 6.85 1.08 2.61
CA THR A 129 8.13 0.59 2.08
C THR A 129 9.32 1.42 2.54
N PHE A 130 9.20 2.75 2.56
CA PHE A 130 10.32 3.64 2.89
C PHE A 130 10.56 3.78 4.40
N ALA A 131 9.52 3.83 5.22
CA ALA A 131 9.70 3.90 6.66
C ALA A 131 10.10 2.55 7.26
N SER A 132 9.55 1.47 6.75
CA SER A 132 9.61 0.15 7.34
C SER A 132 8.95 0.07 8.74
N PRO A 133 8.71 -1.12 9.31
CA PRO A 133 8.14 -1.25 10.65
C PRO A 133 9.02 -0.68 11.76
N TYR A 134 10.29 -0.39 11.46
CA TYR A 134 11.22 0.21 12.42
C TYR A 134 10.87 1.67 12.74
N LEU A 135 10.42 2.44 11.73
CA LEU A 135 10.12 3.86 11.91
C LEU A 135 8.64 4.14 12.16
N GLN A 136 7.75 3.33 11.58
CA GLN A 136 6.30 3.47 11.80
C GLN A 136 5.57 2.13 11.58
N THR A 137 4.46 1.94 12.29
CA THR A 137 3.56 0.79 12.20
C THR A 137 2.16 1.28 11.84
N PRO A 138 1.83 1.39 10.54
CA PRO A 138 0.59 2.02 10.09
C PRO A 138 -0.68 1.38 10.63
N LEU A 139 -0.68 0.06 10.90
CA LEU A 139 -1.84 -0.62 11.49
C LEU A 139 -2.15 -0.10 12.90
N ASP A 140 -1.13 0.20 13.70
CA ASP A 140 -1.31 0.79 15.03
C ASP A 140 -1.87 2.22 14.96
N LEU A 141 -1.61 2.92 13.84
CA LEU A 141 -2.12 4.25 13.53
C LEU A 141 -3.48 4.23 12.83
N GLY A 142 -4.06 3.05 12.65
CA GLY A 142 -5.42 2.87 12.21
C GLY A 142 -5.61 2.52 10.74
N ALA A 143 -4.54 2.22 9.99
CA ALA A 143 -4.65 1.65 8.65
C ALA A 143 -5.28 0.24 8.69
N ASP A 144 -5.94 -0.15 7.61
CA ASP A 144 -6.55 -1.47 7.47
C ASP A 144 -5.59 -2.45 6.80
N ILE A 145 -4.78 -1.97 5.85
CA ILE A 145 -3.80 -2.76 5.12
C ILE A 145 -2.47 -1.99 5.10
N VAL A 146 -1.40 -2.70 5.40
CA VAL A 146 -0.05 -2.20 5.17
C VAL A 146 0.63 -3.06 4.10
N MET A 147 1.29 -2.42 3.14
CA MET A 147 2.07 -3.11 2.12
C MET A 147 3.53 -2.67 2.14
N HIS A 148 4.39 -3.58 1.70
CA HIS A 148 5.81 -3.35 1.54
C HIS A 148 6.32 -3.94 0.23
N SER A 149 7.17 -3.19 -0.46
CA SER A 149 8.17 -3.79 -1.34
C SER A 149 9.34 -4.27 -0.46
N ALA A 150 9.35 -5.57 -0.13
CA ALA A 150 10.37 -6.13 0.74
C ALA A 150 11.81 -5.99 0.19
N THR A 151 11.93 -5.86 -1.12
CA THR A 151 13.12 -5.53 -1.89
C THR A 151 13.96 -4.40 -1.29
N LYS A 152 13.32 -3.41 -0.63
CA LYS A 152 13.97 -2.21 -0.10
C LYS A 152 14.53 -2.50 1.32
N TYR A 153 14.09 -1.79 2.32
CA TYR A 153 14.68 -1.86 3.65
C TYR A 153 14.44 -3.19 4.38
N LEU A 154 13.31 -3.85 4.17
CA LEU A 154 12.99 -5.07 4.90
C LEU A 154 13.88 -6.25 4.54
N ALA A 155 14.13 -6.51 3.25
CA ALA A 155 15.01 -7.60 2.83
C ALA A 155 16.44 -7.14 2.57
N CYS A 156 16.68 -5.84 2.46
CA CYS A 156 18.00 -5.29 2.16
C CYS A 156 18.68 -5.97 0.97
N LEU A 157 17.96 -6.05 -0.14
CA LEU A 157 18.24 -6.94 -1.28
C LEU A 157 19.67 -6.87 -1.80
N LEU A 158 20.28 -5.68 -1.80
CA LEU A 158 21.66 -5.48 -2.23
C LEU A 158 22.70 -6.22 -1.36
N TYR A 159 22.29 -6.69 -0.17
CA TYR A 159 23.16 -7.43 0.75
C TYR A 159 22.76 -8.89 0.91
N THR A 160 21.52 -9.27 0.57
CA THR A 160 20.96 -10.58 0.90
C THR A 160 20.55 -11.42 -0.29
N SER A 161 20.38 -10.82 -1.47
CA SER A 161 20.00 -11.50 -2.70
C SER A 161 20.49 -10.75 -3.93
N ASP A 162 20.50 -11.40 -5.07
CA ASP A 162 20.84 -10.77 -6.35
C ASP A 162 19.76 -9.75 -6.74
N ALA A 163 20.18 -8.51 -6.92
CA ALA A 163 19.30 -7.37 -7.17
C ALA A 163 18.91 -7.24 -8.65
N ALA A 164 19.18 -8.25 -9.47
CA ALA A 164 19.01 -8.16 -10.94
C ALA A 164 17.58 -7.86 -11.40
N ASP A 165 16.58 -8.12 -10.56
CA ASP A 165 15.17 -8.02 -10.93
C ASP A 165 14.52 -6.65 -10.67
N GLU A 166 15.30 -5.64 -10.27
CA GLU A 166 14.75 -4.38 -9.77
C GLU A 166 14.70 -3.24 -10.77
N TRP A 167 15.22 -3.43 -11.97
CA TRP A 167 15.39 -2.37 -12.96
C TRP A 167 14.42 -2.45 -14.13
N ILE A 168 13.31 -3.10 -13.94
CA ILE A 168 12.29 -3.18 -15.00
C ILE A 168 11.09 -2.33 -14.67
#